data_d5a83be7416088a1748d6bd3e1489985
#
_entry.id   d5a83be7416088a1748d6bd3e1489985
#
_cell.length_a   1.000
_cell.length_b   1.000
_cell.length_c   1.000
_cell.angle_alpha   90.00
_cell.angle_beta   90.00
_cell.angle_gamma   90.00
#
_symmetry.space_group_name_H-M   'P 1'
#
loop_
_entity.id
_entity.type
_entity.pdbx_description
1 polymer ?
#
loop_
_entity_poly.entity_id
_entity_poly.type
_entity_poly.pdbx_seq_one_letter_code
_entity_poly.pdbx_strand_id
1 'polypeptide(L)'
;MVLTRYVYGVSQITIETPRGVSLSGTFTRPVDCRDAAVIFSHTFLSDRHASGMFDSLGRTLRRAGYATLSFDYSGHGASGDEIITFDPLIEDFRSASGWLADQGFARQICVGHEFGAAVALRSRPPAVQTYVLVSPVLGPLSYDWNLVFSDVQLSDLEHHGATTVPDDSESVRQQFTISKRTLADMSMVSGEKALRGLSVPVLITHDSFDEETGLLDRTREVFHLLPDGSLVEMTAAPDGIAGEYTPVDGVPVIDEAVDRALAASGSAHLPVLTDVAAEWASRWVPVSR
;
A
#
# COMPACT_ATOMS: atom_id res chain seq x y z
N MET A 1 -12.61 -9.05 -34.22
CA MET A 1 -12.04 -8.69 -32.89
C MET A 1 -12.74 -9.58 -31.87
N VAL A 2 -12.09 -10.66 -31.42
CA VAL A 2 -12.66 -11.58 -30.42
C VAL A 2 -12.52 -10.91 -29.08
N LEU A 3 -13.64 -10.50 -28.47
CA LEU A 3 -13.67 -10.04 -27.09
C LEU A 3 -13.40 -11.26 -26.19
N THR A 4 -12.17 -11.41 -25.74
CA THR A 4 -11.84 -12.42 -24.74
C THR A 4 -12.55 -12.01 -23.45
N ARG A 5 -13.65 -12.69 -23.10
CA ARG A 5 -14.31 -12.54 -21.80
C ARG A 5 -13.43 -13.20 -20.74
N TYR A 6 -12.77 -12.40 -19.91
CA TYR A 6 -12.12 -12.90 -18.71
C TYR A 6 -13.21 -13.28 -17.69
N VAL A 7 -13.21 -14.53 -17.26
CA VAL A 7 -14.11 -15.02 -16.21
C VAL A 7 -13.33 -15.05 -14.90
N TYR A 8 -13.86 -14.42 -13.87
CA TYR A 8 -13.26 -14.36 -12.53
C TYR A 8 -14.23 -14.86 -11.49
N GLY A 9 -13.74 -15.64 -10.52
CA GLY A 9 -14.43 -15.88 -9.26
C GLY A 9 -14.07 -14.75 -8.29
N VAL A 10 -15.06 -14.01 -7.82
CA VAL A 10 -14.88 -12.96 -6.80
C VAL A 10 -15.55 -13.43 -5.52
N SER A 11 -14.83 -13.40 -4.41
CA SER A 11 -15.31 -13.78 -3.09
C SER A 11 -14.99 -12.70 -2.07
N GLN A 12 -16.00 -12.28 -1.31
CA GLN A 12 -15.77 -11.58 -0.05
C GLN A 12 -15.32 -12.60 0.98
N ILE A 13 -14.26 -12.32 1.69
CA ILE A 13 -13.65 -13.24 2.63
C ILE A 13 -13.44 -12.58 3.99
N THR A 14 -13.34 -13.40 5.01
CA THR A 14 -12.91 -13.00 6.34
C THR A 14 -11.67 -13.80 6.72
N ILE A 15 -10.67 -13.12 7.25
CA ILE A 15 -9.41 -13.71 7.71
C ILE A 15 -9.32 -13.45 9.21
N GLU A 16 -9.24 -14.51 10.01
CA GLU A 16 -9.06 -14.38 11.45
C GLU A 16 -7.56 -14.23 11.78
N THR A 17 -7.24 -13.21 12.56
CA THR A 17 -5.88 -13.02 13.07
C THR A 17 -5.66 -13.82 14.36
N PRO A 18 -4.41 -14.11 14.75
CA PRO A 18 -4.11 -14.74 16.05
C PRO A 18 -4.63 -13.96 17.27
N ARG A 19 -4.81 -12.62 17.11
CA ARG A 19 -5.40 -11.76 18.13
C ARG A 19 -6.92 -11.88 18.24
N GLY A 20 -7.58 -12.57 17.31
CA GLY A 20 -9.05 -12.68 17.25
C GLY A 20 -9.73 -11.47 16.61
N VAL A 21 -9.00 -10.67 15.83
CA VAL A 21 -9.57 -9.61 14.99
C VAL A 21 -9.84 -10.17 13.60
N SER A 22 -11.04 -9.95 13.08
CA SER A 22 -11.44 -10.38 11.74
C SER A 22 -11.06 -9.33 10.71
N LEU A 23 -10.32 -9.72 9.69
CA LEU A 23 -9.99 -8.89 8.55
C LEU A 23 -10.96 -9.16 7.40
N SER A 24 -11.49 -8.10 6.80
CA SER A 24 -12.34 -8.17 5.63
C SER A 24 -11.51 -8.06 4.37
N GLY A 25 -11.76 -8.91 3.37
CA GLY A 25 -11.03 -8.90 2.12
C GLY A 25 -11.85 -9.30 0.91
N THR A 26 -11.33 -8.95 -0.25
CA THR A 26 -11.85 -9.36 -1.56
C THR A 26 -10.80 -10.22 -2.26
N PHE A 27 -11.11 -11.48 -2.42
CA PHE A 27 -10.29 -12.42 -3.19
C PHE A 27 -10.86 -12.61 -4.58
N THR A 28 -10.03 -12.41 -5.59
CA THR A 28 -10.44 -12.58 -7.00
C THR A 28 -9.50 -13.54 -7.70
N ARG A 29 -10.06 -14.60 -8.25
CA ARG A 29 -9.32 -15.67 -8.92
C ARG A 29 -9.73 -15.76 -10.40
N PRO A 30 -8.79 -15.58 -11.37
CA PRO A 30 -9.00 -15.94 -12.74
C PRO A 30 -9.22 -17.46 -12.89
N VAL A 31 -10.04 -17.88 -13.87
CA VAL A 31 -10.37 -19.32 -14.08
C VAL A 31 -9.11 -20.16 -14.31
N ASP A 32 -8.15 -19.63 -15.04
CA ASP A 32 -6.90 -20.33 -15.40
C ASP A 32 -5.75 -20.05 -14.44
N CYS A 33 -6.02 -19.36 -13.30
CA CYS A 33 -5.00 -19.07 -12.32
C CYS A 33 -4.55 -20.34 -11.58
N ARG A 34 -3.22 -20.49 -11.39
CA ARG A 34 -2.65 -21.68 -10.74
C ARG A 34 -2.20 -21.37 -9.31
N ASP A 35 -0.93 -21.03 -9.12
CA ASP A 35 -0.26 -21.00 -7.81
C ASP A 35 0.32 -19.62 -7.43
N ALA A 36 0.15 -18.63 -8.31
CA ALA A 36 0.67 -17.28 -8.11
C ALA A 36 -0.44 -16.27 -7.81
N ALA A 37 -0.24 -15.46 -6.79
CA ALA A 37 -1.17 -14.41 -6.39
C ALA A 37 -0.47 -13.11 -6.05
N VAL A 38 -1.23 -12.03 -6.13
CA VAL A 38 -0.83 -10.70 -5.65
C VAL A 38 -1.61 -10.36 -4.40
N ILE A 39 -0.91 -9.92 -3.36
CA ILE A 39 -1.48 -9.39 -2.12
C ILE A 39 -1.21 -7.89 -2.03
N PHE A 40 -2.25 -7.11 -1.74
CA PHE A 40 -2.17 -5.66 -1.63
C PHE A 40 -2.07 -5.22 -0.18
N SER A 41 -1.24 -4.21 0.08
CA SER A 41 -0.98 -3.61 1.39
C SER A 41 -1.20 -2.11 1.29
N HIS A 42 -2.37 -1.63 1.74
CA HIS A 42 -2.77 -0.22 1.64
C HIS A 42 -2.08 0.66 2.68
N THR A 43 -2.10 1.96 2.45
CA THR A 43 -1.49 2.95 3.33
C THR A 43 -2.31 3.22 4.59
N PHE A 44 -1.78 4.08 5.45
CA PHE A 44 -2.40 4.58 6.67
C PHE A 44 -3.68 5.36 6.34
N LEU A 45 -4.73 5.20 7.16
CA LEU A 45 -6.05 5.84 7.00
C LEU A 45 -6.67 5.64 5.60
N SER A 46 -6.51 4.46 5.03
CA SER A 46 -7.03 4.07 3.72
C SER A 46 -7.80 2.74 3.84
N ASP A 47 -8.13 2.14 2.72
CA ASP A 47 -8.79 0.84 2.64
C ASP A 47 -8.20 -0.04 1.53
N ARG A 48 -8.77 -1.22 1.34
CA ARG A 48 -8.37 -2.21 0.33
C ARG A 48 -8.41 -1.74 -1.12
N HIS A 49 -9.04 -0.59 -1.41
CA HIS A 49 -9.15 -0.03 -2.75
C HIS A 49 -8.05 0.99 -3.04
N ALA A 50 -7.47 1.59 -1.99
CA ALA A 50 -6.45 2.65 -2.11
C ALA A 50 -6.85 3.69 -3.17
N SER A 51 -8.01 4.30 -2.97
CA SER A 51 -8.61 5.29 -3.90
C SER A 51 -8.72 4.78 -5.36
N GLY A 52 -8.95 3.48 -5.56
CA GLY A 52 -9.09 2.85 -6.87
C GLY A 52 -7.77 2.38 -7.51
N MET A 53 -6.62 2.74 -6.97
CA MET A 53 -5.32 2.31 -7.49
C MET A 53 -5.17 0.78 -7.45
N PHE A 54 -5.50 0.14 -6.33
CA PHE A 54 -5.41 -1.32 -6.21
C PHE A 54 -6.43 -2.05 -7.09
N ASP A 55 -7.59 -1.44 -7.36
CA ASP A 55 -8.55 -1.99 -8.32
C ASP A 55 -8.00 -1.99 -9.73
N SER A 56 -7.29 -0.92 -10.12
CA SER A 56 -6.65 -0.78 -11.43
C SER A 56 -5.48 -1.77 -11.59
N LEU A 57 -4.53 -1.78 -10.65
CA LEU A 57 -3.43 -2.74 -10.60
C LEU A 57 -3.94 -4.19 -10.60
N GLY A 58 -4.91 -4.48 -9.73
CA GLY A 58 -5.51 -5.81 -9.64
C GLY A 58 -6.16 -6.26 -10.93
N ARG A 59 -6.83 -5.36 -11.65
CA ARG A 59 -7.41 -5.66 -12.97
C ARG A 59 -6.35 -6.06 -13.99
N THR A 60 -5.25 -5.33 -14.05
CA THR A 60 -4.12 -5.62 -14.95
C THR A 60 -3.44 -6.94 -14.59
N LEU A 61 -3.14 -7.15 -13.31
CA LEU A 61 -2.48 -8.37 -12.84
C LEU A 61 -3.37 -9.62 -13.02
N ARG A 62 -4.68 -9.51 -12.82
CA ARG A 62 -5.62 -10.61 -13.13
C ARG A 62 -5.66 -10.95 -14.61
N ARG A 63 -5.57 -9.95 -15.49
CA ARG A 63 -5.45 -10.20 -16.95
C ARG A 63 -4.13 -10.91 -17.29
N ALA A 64 -3.09 -10.70 -16.51
CA ALA A 64 -1.82 -11.42 -16.63
C ALA A 64 -1.85 -12.82 -15.98
N GLY A 65 -2.97 -13.24 -15.36
CA GLY A 65 -3.18 -14.60 -14.83
C GLY A 65 -2.96 -14.76 -13.33
N TYR A 66 -2.74 -13.69 -12.57
CA TYR A 66 -2.58 -13.75 -11.11
C TYR A 66 -3.94 -13.72 -10.39
N ALA A 67 -4.08 -14.50 -9.32
CA ALA A 67 -5.10 -14.22 -8.33
C ALA A 67 -4.76 -12.94 -7.57
N THR A 68 -5.75 -12.27 -6.98
CA THR A 68 -5.51 -11.05 -6.21
C THR A 68 -6.26 -11.10 -4.89
N LEU A 69 -5.60 -10.67 -3.82
CA LEU A 69 -6.18 -10.43 -2.51
C LEU A 69 -5.99 -8.97 -2.14
N SER A 70 -7.09 -8.23 -2.01
CA SER A 70 -7.15 -6.93 -1.37
C SER A 70 -7.88 -7.09 -0.04
N PHE A 71 -7.32 -6.59 1.06
CA PHE A 71 -7.92 -6.68 2.38
C PHE A 71 -7.74 -5.38 3.14
N ASP A 72 -8.64 -5.11 4.09
CA ASP A 72 -8.50 -3.99 5.01
C ASP A 72 -7.70 -4.46 6.23
N TYR A 73 -6.72 -3.69 6.65
CA TYR A 73 -6.06 -3.89 7.92
C TYR A 73 -7.04 -3.73 9.10
N SER A 74 -6.71 -4.28 10.26
CA SER A 74 -7.47 -4.00 11.49
C SER A 74 -7.55 -2.49 11.75
N GLY A 75 -8.68 -2.02 12.24
CA GLY A 75 -8.97 -0.60 12.41
C GLY A 75 -9.24 0.17 11.11
N HIS A 76 -9.25 -0.50 9.93
CA HIS A 76 -9.51 0.11 8.63
C HIS A 76 -10.70 -0.55 7.91
N GLY A 77 -11.31 0.17 6.98
CA GLY A 77 -12.37 -0.32 6.10
C GLY A 77 -13.44 -1.14 6.83
N ALA A 78 -13.74 -2.34 6.35
CA ALA A 78 -14.72 -3.25 6.91
C ALA A 78 -14.12 -4.28 7.91
N SER A 79 -12.84 -4.18 8.25
CA SER A 79 -12.19 -5.03 9.24
C SER A 79 -12.58 -4.66 10.68
N GLY A 80 -12.33 -5.57 11.62
CA GLY A 80 -12.59 -5.36 13.05
C GLY A 80 -11.87 -4.13 13.62
N ASP A 81 -12.42 -3.58 14.70
CA ASP A 81 -11.88 -2.40 15.35
C ASP A 81 -10.55 -2.70 16.05
N GLU A 82 -9.59 -1.81 15.86
CA GLU A 82 -8.26 -1.87 16.48
C GLU A 82 -7.69 -0.45 16.55
N ILE A 83 -6.83 -0.18 17.54
CA ILE A 83 -5.98 1.00 17.53
C ILE A 83 -4.87 0.76 16.52
N ILE A 84 -4.75 1.64 15.54
CA ILE A 84 -3.78 1.49 14.47
C ILE A 84 -2.36 1.63 14.99
N THR A 85 -1.60 0.54 15.01
CA THR A 85 -0.18 0.51 15.36
C THR A 85 0.57 -0.51 14.49
N PHE A 86 1.89 -0.40 14.44
CA PHE A 86 2.70 -1.19 13.48
C PHE A 86 2.61 -2.70 13.72
N ASP A 87 2.68 -3.16 14.96
CA ASP A 87 2.75 -4.60 15.27
C ASP A 87 1.47 -5.36 14.88
N PRO A 88 0.24 -4.88 15.19
CA PRO A 88 -0.99 -5.42 14.64
C PRO A 88 -1.03 -5.49 13.12
N LEU A 89 -0.64 -4.41 12.42
CA LEU A 89 -0.65 -4.39 10.95
C LEU A 89 0.32 -5.42 10.34
N ILE A 90 1.48 -5.63 10.97
CA ILE A 90 2.43 -6.69 10.57
C ILE A 90 1.80 -8.08 10.73
N GLU A 91 1.10 -8.33 11.84
CA GLU A 91 0.41 -9.60 12.06
C GLU A 91 -0.73 -9.80 11.07
N ASP A 92 -1.51 -8.76 10.77
CA ASP A 92 -2.58 -8.79 9.78
C ASP A 92 -2.06 -9.18 8.40
N PHE A 93 -0.97 -8.55 7.95
CA PHE A 93 -0.37 -8.87 6.66
C PHE A 93 0.12 -10.32 6.60
N ARG A 94 0.72 -10.81 7.68
CA ARG A 94 1.14 -12.22 7.78
C ARG A 94 -0.06 -13.15 7.74
N SER A 95 -1.14 -12.82 8.42
CA SER A 95 -2.39 -13.59 8.41
C SER A 95 -2.99 -13.65 7.01
N ALA A 96 -3.02 -12.52 6.31
CA ALA A 96 -3.53 -12.44 4.94
C ALA A 96 -2.67 -13.23 3.94
N SER A 97 -1.35 -13.14 4.05
CA SER A 97 -0.42 -13.95 3.25
C SER A 97 -0.54 -15.45 3.56
N GLY A 98 -0.68 -15.81 4.83
CA GLY A 98 -0.92 -17.19 5.28
C GLY A 98 -2.22 -17.75 4.71
N TRP A 99 -3.31 -16.98 4.81
CA TRP A 99 -4.59 -17.36 4.21
C TRP A 99 -4.47 -17.65 2.71
N LEU A 100 -3.76 -16.78 1.95
CA LEU A 100 -3.50 -17.02 0.53
C LEU A 100 -2.72 -18.32 0.28
N ALA A 101 -1.71 -18.61 1.10
CA ALA A 101 -0.93 -19.83 0.99
C ALA A 101 -1.80 -21.07 1.24
N ASP A 102 -2.73 -21.02 2.20
CA ASP A 102 -3.70 -22.09 2.50
C ASP A 102 -4.71 -22.27 1.36
N GLN A 103 -4.99 -21.23 0.56
CA GLN A 103 -5.77 -21.34 -0.68
C GLN A 103 -4.98 -21.93 -1.86
N GLY A 104 -3.71 -22.32 -1.66
CA GLY A 104 -2.84 -22.90 -2.68
C GLY A 104 -1.94 -21.89 -3.41
N PHE A 105 -1.88 -20.64 -2.96
CA PHE A 105 -1.05 -19.57 -3.56
C PHE A 105 0.24 -19.38 -2.77
N ALA A 106 1.16 -20.33 -2.90
CA ALA A 106 2.46 -20.31 -2.22
C ALA A 106 3.48 -19.35 -2.85
N ARG A 107 3.18 -18.80 -4.03
CA ARG A 107 4.03 -17.84 -4.75
C ARG A 107 3.32 -16.49 -4.80
N GLN A 108 3.77 -15.58 -3.96
CA GLN A 108 3.09 -14.30 -3.78
C GLN A 108 3.96 -13.12 -4.21
N ILE A 109 3.30 -12.11 -4.76
CA ILE A 109 3.83 -10.79 -5.04
C ILE A 109 3.13 -9.83 -4.09
N CYS A 110 3.88 -9.03 -3.35
CA CYS A 110 3.28 -7.96 -2.56
C CYS A 110 3.28 -6.66 -3.36
N VAL A 111 2.14 -5.99 -3.41
CA VAL A 111 2.03 -4.60 -3.85
C VAL A 111 1.73 -3.75 -2.62
N GLY A 112 2.67 -2.90 -2.22
CA GLY A 112 2.54 -2.04 -1.04
C GLY A 112 2.54 -0.57 -1.41
N HIS A 113 1.65 0.20 -0.80
CA HIS A 113 1.54 1.64 -1.03
C HIS A 113 1.95 2.40 0.24
N GLU A 114 2.85 3.37 0.11
CA GLU A 114 3.34 4.24 1.18
C GLU A 114 3.67 3.51 2.49
N PHE A 115 2.89 3.77 3.57
CA PHE A 115 3.06 3.13 4.88
C PHE A 115 2.80 1.62 4.82
N GLY A 116 1.85 1.16 3.96
CA GLY A 116 1.61 -0.25 3.70
C GLY A 116 2.84 -0.97 3.13
N ALA A 117 3.66 -0.29 2.34
CA ALA A 117 4.94 -0.82 1.88
C ALA A 117 5.89 -1.10 3.05
N ALA A 118 5.98 -0.19 4.03
CA ALA A 118 6.79 -0.38 5.23
C ALA A 118 6.29 -1.55 6.10
N VAL A 119 4.96 -1.69 6.25
CA VAL A 119 4.33 -2.83 6.94
C VAL A 119 4.68 -4.15 6.25
N ALA A 120 4.50 -4.22 4.93
CA ALA A 120 4.78 -5.42 4.14
C ALA A 120 6.25 -5.84 4.22
N LEU A 121 7.18 -4.90 4.07
CA LEU A 121 8.63 -5.14 4.17
C LEU A 121 9.04 -5.63 5.56
N ARG A 122 8.39 -5.19 6.63
CA ARG A 122 8.66 -5.66 7.99
C ARG A 122 7.99 -6.99 8.29
N SER A 123 6.90 -7.30 7.63
CA SER A 123 6.16 -8.55 7.83
C SER A 123 6.89 -9.77 7.31
N ARG A 124 7.50 -9.66 6.13
CA ARG A 124 8.32 -10.70 5.46
C ARG A 124 7.69 -12.10 5.48
N PRO A 125 6.46 -12.27 4.98
CA PRO A 125 5.91 -13.60 4.92
C PRO A 125 6.69 -14.46 3.91
N PRO A 126 6.92 -15.74 4.22
CA PRO A 126 7.80 -16.60 3.41
C PRO A 126 7.28 -16.87 1.99
N ALA A 127 5.98 -16.70 1.75
CA ALA A 127 5.37 -16.88 0.44
C ALA A 127 5.63 -15.71 -0.52
N VAL A 128 6.01 -14.53 -0.02
CA VAL A 128 6.30 -13.34 -0.85
C VAL A 128 7.68 -13.48 -1.49
N GLN A 129 7.70 -13.54 -2.82
CA GLN A 129 8.91 -13.73 -3.63
C GLN A 129 9.43 -12.43 -4.24
N THR A 130 8.62 -11.39 -4.27
CA THR A 130 9.02 -10.04 -4.72
C THR A 130 8.03 -9.00 -4.24
N TYR A 131 8.47 -7.75 -4.25
CA TYR A 131 7.68 -6.59 -3.87
C TYR A 131 7.57 -5.59 -5.02
N VAL A 132 6.41 -4.95 -5.15
CA VAL A 132 6.18 -3.72 -5.90
C VAL A 132 5.76 -2.68 -4.87
N LEU A 133 6.57 -1.68 -4.65
CA LEU A 133 6.36 -0.65 -3.64
C LEU A 133 6.09 0.68 -4.33
N VAL A 134 4.90 1.21 -4.13
CA VAL A 134 4.45 2.48 -4.71
C VAL A 134 4.62 3.56 -3.67
N SER A 135 5.44 4.57 -3.96
CA SER A 135 5.71 5.72 -3.08
C SER A 135 6.05 5.30 -1.63
N PRO A 136 6.96 4.32 -1.40
CA PRO A 136 7.11 3.70 -0.11
C PRO A 136 7.68 4.66 0.95
N VAL A 137 7.13 4.61 2.17
CA VAL A 137 7.72 5.28 3.33
C VAL A 137 8.92 4.44 3.83
N LEU A 138 10.14 4.84 3.44
CA LEU A 138 11.39 4.17 3.77
C LEU A 138 12.28 4.94 4.74
N GLY A 139 11.71 5.91 5.44
CA GLY A 139 12.45 6.68 6.44
C GLY A 139 11.51 7.49 7.32
N PRO A 140 12.06 8.15 8.36
CA PRO A 140 11.25 9.02 9.20
C PRO A 140 10.76 10.22 8.38
N LEU A 141 9.46 10.46 8.46
CA LEU A 141 8.86 11.68 7.94
C LEU A 141 8.63 12.64 9.12
N SER A 142 8.92 13.90 8.88
CA SER A 142 8.68 14.95 9.87
C SER A 142 7.26 15.48 9.69
N TYR A 143 6.40 15.19 10.65
CA TYR A 143 5.04 15.71 10.67
C TYR A 143 4.92 16.80 11.74
N ASP A 144 4.34 17.95 11.36
CA ASP A 144 3.85 18.89 12.36
C ASP A 144 2.43 18.49 12.75
N TRP A 145 2.31 17.75 13.84
CA TRP A 145 1.03 17.23 14.31
C TRP A 145 0.01 18.34 14.66
N ASN A 146 0.48 19.56 14.92
CA ASN A 146 -0.42 20.68 15.15
C ASN A 146 -1.11 21.18 13.86
N LEU A 147 -0.54 20.86 12.70
CA LEU A 147 -1.18 21.12 11.42
C LEU A 147 -2.07 19.96 10.95
N VAL A 148 -1.84 18.75 11.47
CA VAL A 148 -2.58 17.55 11.09
C VAL A 148 -3.83 17.33 11.94
N PHE A 149 -3.75 17.65 13.25
CA PHE A 149 -4.84 17.38 14.20
C PHE A 149 -5.40 18.66 14.78
N SER A 150 -6.71 18.65 15.03
CA SER A 150 -7.39 19.71 15.76
C SER A 150 -6.94 19.76 17.23
N ASP A 151 -7.16 20.90 17.90
CA ASP A 151 -6.86 21.07 19.33
C ASP A 151 -7.55 20.01 20.20
N VAL A 152 -8.76 19.58 19.83
CA VAL A 152 -9.51 18.53 20.53
C VAL A 152 -8.79 17.20 20.40
N GLN A 153 -8.39 16.82 19.20
CA GLN A 153 -7.66 15.57 18.95
C GLN A 153 -6.30 15.54 19.65
N LEU A 154 -5.58 16.66 19.64
CA LEU A 154 -4.31 16.80 20.37
C LEU A 154 -4.52 16.66 21.87
N SER A 155 -5.57 17.28 22.42
CA SER A 155 -5.95 17.15 23.84
C SER A 155 -6.32 15.72 24.20
N ASP A 156 -7.07 15.02 23.35
CA ASP A 156 -7.40 13.61 23.55
C ASP A 156 -6.15 12.73 23.55
N LEU A 157 -5.26 12.93 22.58
CA LEU A 157 -3.97 12.22 22.54
C LEU A 157 -3.16 12.48 23.81
N GLU A 158 -3.15 13.73 24.33
CA GLU A 158 -2.41 14.05 25.53
C GLU A 158 -3.00 13.41 26.80
N HIS A 159 -4.31 13.53 27.00
CA HIS A 159 -4.96 13.14 28.26
C HIS A 159 -5.47 11.68 28.26
N HIS A 160 -5.91 11.17 27.13
CA HIS A 160 -6.48 9.83 26.99
C HIS A 160 -5.54 8.85 26.27
N GLY A 161 -4.46 9.35 25.64
CA GLY A 161 -3.49 8.55 24.91
C GLY A 161 -3.94 8.08 23.51
N ALA A 162 -5.20 8.34 23.13
CA ALA A 162 -5.79 8.02 21.84
C ALA A 162 -6.82 9.06 21.42
N THR A 163 -7.07 9.15 20.13
CA THR A 163 -8.12 9.98 19.52
C THR A 163 -8.69 9.31 18.29
N THR A 164 -9.74 9.88 17.72
CA THR A 164 -10.32 9.42 16.46
C THR A 164 -10.08 10.44 15.35
N VAL A 165 -9.88 9.91 14.14
CA VAL A 165 -9.75 10.69 12.90
C VAL A 165 -10.93 10.31 12.02
N PRO A 166 -11.73 11.27 11.52
CA PRO A 166 -12.80 10.97 10.57
C PRO A 166 -12.25 10.25 9.33
N ASP A 167 -13.05 9.34 8.77
CA ASP A 167 -12.82 8.81 7.43
C ASP A 167 -13.73 9.56 6.46
N ASP A 168 -13.15 10.44 5.67
CA ASP A 168 -13.86 11.25 4.68
C ASP A 168 -14.00 10.52 3.32
N SER A 169 -13.53 9.26 3.26
CA SER A 169 -13.69 8.42 2.06
C SER A 169 -15.09 7.82 1.96
N GLU A 170 -15.39 7.18 0.82
CA GLU A 170 -16.63 6.39 0.63
C GLU A 170 -16.61 5.03 1.35
N SER A 171 -15.63 4.79 2.23
CA SER A 171 -15.49 3.57 3.03
C SER A 171 -16.69 3.38 3.97
N VAL A 172 -16.93 2.12 4.36
CA VAL A 172 -17.96 1.79 5.39
C VAL A 172 -17.55 2.24 6.79
N ARG A 173 -16.26 2.48 7.00
CA ARG A 173 -15.73 3.01 8.26
C ARG A 173 -15.91 4.52 8.29
N GLN A 174 -16.35 5.04 9.42
CA GLN A 174 -16.58 6.48 9.59
C GLN A 174 -15.43 7.18 10.30
N GLN A 175 -14.59 6.43 11.01
CA GLN A 175 -13.47 6.98 11.76
C GLN A 175 -12.40 5.93 12.03
N PHE A 176 -11.17 6.40 12.16
CA PHE A 176 -10.02 5.62 12.58
C PHE A 176 -9.66 5.94 14.03
N THR A 177 -9.18 4.94 14.79
CA THR A 177 -8.65 5.16 16.13
C THR A 177 -7.14 5.12 16.10
N ILE A 178 -6.51 6.21 16.49
CA ILE A 178 -5.06 6.37 16.58
C ILE A 178 -4.63 6.67 18.01
N SER A 179 -3.36 6.46 18.31
CA SER A 179 -2.76 6.68 19.62
C SER A 179 -1.42 7.40 19.51
N LYS A 180 -0.86 7.82 20.63
CA LYS A 180 0.53 8.31 20.68
C LYS A 180 1.51 7.28 20.10
N ARG A 181 1.23 5.98 20.27
CA ARG A 181 2.05 4.91 19.70
C ARG A 181 1.97 4.90 18.18
N THR A 182 0.77 5.13 17.61
CA THR A 182 0.60 5.27 16.15
C THR A 182 1.51 6.35 15.58
N LEU A 183 1.49 7.54 16.21
CA LEU A 183 2.32 8.67 15.77
C LEU A 183 3.81 8.38 15.90
N ALA A 184 4.21 7.72 16.99
CA ALA A 184 5.59 7.29 17.19
C ALA A 184 6.01 6.26 16.12
N ASP A 185 5.17 5.28 15.82
CA ASP A 185 5.44 4.26 14.81
C ASP A 185 5.64 4.89 13.42
N MET A 186 4.81 5.88 13.04
CA MET A 186 4.94 6.61 11.78
C MET A 186 6.23 7.46 11.73
N SER A 187 6.54 8.17 12.81
CA SER A 187 7.73 9.03 12.91
C SER A 187 9.04 8.26 12.99
N MET A 188 9.00 6.97 13.32
CA MET A 188 10.20 6.12 13.51
C MET A 188 10.37 5.05 12.42
N VAL A 189 9.71 5.19 11.27
CA VAL A 189 9.93 4.27 10.15
C VAL A 189 11.41 4.28 9.77
N SER A 190 11.99 3.11 9.57
CA SER A 190 13.39 2.95 9.19
C SER A 190 13.52 2.01 7.99
N GLY A 191 13.89 2.57 6.85
CA GLY A 191 14.16 1.80 5.64
C GLY A 191 15.33 0.84 5.82
N GLU A 192 16.34 1.23 6.60
CA GLU A 192 17.45 0.33 6.94
C GLU A 192 16.95 -0.93 7.66
N LYS A 193 16.08 -0.79 8.66
CA LYS A 193 15.49 -1.95 9.36
C LYS A 193 14.54 -2.75 8.44
N ALA A 194 13.84 -2.06 7.54
CA ALA A 194 12.91 -2.69 6.62
C ALA A 194 13.62 -3.49 5.52
N LEU A 195 14.76 -3.01 5.01
CA LEU A 195 15.51 -3.63 3.90
C LEU A 195 16.64 -4.55 4.36
N ARG A 196 17.21 -4.36 5.54
CA ARG A 196 18.32 -5.18 6.04
C ARG A 196 17.97 -6.68 6.03
N GLY A 197 18.78 -7.47 5.29
CA GLY A 197 18.59 -8.91 5.15
C GLY A 197 17.37 -9.33 4.31
N LEU A 198 16.77 -8.41 3.56
CA LEU A 198 15.84 -8.76 2.49
C LEU A 198 16.63 -9.41 1.35
N SER A 199 16.17 -10.55 0.86
CA SER A 199 16.87 -11.34 -0.18
C SER A 199 16.11 -11.44 -1.49
N VAL A 200 14.87 -10.95 -1.53
CA VAL A 200 14.03 -10.97 -2.72
C VAL A 200 14.04 -9.61 -3.41
N PRO A 201 13.99 -9.56 -4.75
CA PRO A 201 14.06 -8.32 -5.50
C PRO A 201 12.84 -7.43 -5.23
N VAL A 202 13.05 -6.11 -5.33
CA VAL A 202 12.05 -5.08 -5.07
C VAL A 202 11.98 -4.13 -6.24
N LEU A 203 10.78 -3.89 -6.76
CA LEU A 203 10.49 -2.73 -7.60
C LEU A 203 9.99 -1.61 -6.70
N ILE A 204 10.62 -0.45 -6.76
CA ILE A 204 10.13 0.78 -6.14
C ILE A 204 9.70 1.72 -7.26
N THR A 205 8.51 2.28 -7.15
CA THR A 205 8.03 3.30 -8.06
C THR A 205 7.73 4.59 -7.30
N HIS A 206 8.08 5.70 -7.93
CA HIS A 206 7.80 7.05 -7.46
C HIS A 206 7.13 7.86 -8.58
N ASP A 207 6.34 8.82 -8.20
CA ASP A 207 5.87 9.86 -9.09
C ASP A 207 6.53 11.22 -8.78
N SER A 208 6.14 12.26 -9.52
CA SER A 208 6.71 13.59 -9.33
C SER A 208 6.38 14.22 -7.96
N PHE A 209 5.29 13.80 -7.33
CA PHE A 209 4.88 14.31 -6.02
C PHE A 209 5.77 13.77 -4.89
N ASP A 210 6.34 12.58 -5.05
CA ASP A 210 7.23 11.97 -4.07
C ASP A 210 8.54 12.75 -3.85
N GLU A 211 8.98 13.54 -4.84
CA GLU A 211 10.12 14.43 -4.68
C GLU A 211 9.80 15.58 -3.73
N GLU A 212 8.59 16.15 -3.83
CA GLU A 212 8.15 17.25 -2.98
C GLU A 212 7.88 16.82 -1.54
N THR A 213 7.36 15.61 -1.36
CA THR A 213 7.07 15.02 -0.03
C THR A 213 8.30 14.43 0.65
N GLY A 214 9.41 14.30 -0.07
CA GLY A 214 10.66 13.73 0.43
C GLY A 214 10.70 12.19 0.45
N LEU A 215 9.68 11.50 -0.07
CA LEU A 215 9.65 10.02 -0.15
C LEU A 215 10.75 9.50 -1.07
N LEU A 216 10.99 10.17 -2.21
CA LEU A 216 12.07 9.82 -3.13
C LEU A 216 13.44 9.94 -2.47
N ASP A 217 13.67 10.97 -1.63
CA ASP A 217 14.94 11.13 -0.92
C ASP A 217 15.15 10.02 0.11
N ARG A 218 14.10 9.57 0.81
CA ARG A 218 14.20 8.41 1.71
C ARG A 218 14.57 7.14 0.96
N THR A 219 14.09 6.95 -0.26
CA THR A 219 14.52 5.82 -1.11
C THR A 219 15.98 5.95 -1.51
N ARG A 220 16.45 7.15 -1.90
CA ARG A 220 17.85 7.41 -2.25
C ARG A 220 18.81 7.09 -1.09
N GLU A 221 18.45 7.44 0.13
CA GLU A 221 19.27 7.15 1.33
C GLU A 221 19.51 5.65 1.55
N VAL A 222 18.52 4.80 1.25
CA VAL A 222 18.57 3.36 1.49
C VAL A 222 18.77 2.51 0.23
N PHE A 223 18.97 3.15 -0.91
CA PHE A 223 19.12 2.46 -2.20
C PHE A 223 20.20 1.37 -2.17
N HIS A 224 21.32 1.62 -1.48
CA HIS A 224 22.43 0.70 -1.33
C HIS A 224 22.12 -0.59 -0.57
N LEU A 225 20.94 -0.68 0.08
CA LEU A 225 20.47 -1.84 0.81
C LEU A 225 19.51 -2.71 0.01
N LEU A 226 19.13 -2.26 -1.18
CA LEU A 226 18.22 -3.04 -2.03
C LEU A 226 18.90 -4.33 -2.50
N PRO A 227 18.20 -5.46 -2.49
CA PRO A 227 18.71 -6.73 -3.02
C PRO A 227 19.06 -6.65 -4.50
N ASP A 228 19.95 -7.53 -4.95
CA ASP A 228 20.30 -7.68 -6.36
C ASP A 228 19.04 -7.93 -7.21
N GLY A 229 19.01 -7.27 -8.38
CA GLY A 229 17.89 -7.34 -9.31
C GLY A 229 16.74 -6.38 -8.98
N SER A 230 16.83 -5.60 -7.90
CA SER A 230 15.87 -4.55 -7.59
C SER A 230 15.96 -3.38 -8.58
N LEU A 231 14.87 -2.63 -8.69
CA LEU A 231 14.74 -1.50 -9.61
C LEU A 231 14.01 -0.34 -8.91
N VAL A 232 14.40 0.88 -9.23
CA VAL A 232 13.67 2.10 -8.84
C VAL A 232 13.30 2.84 -10.13
N GLU A 233 12.02 3.12 -10.31
CA GLU A 233 11.50 3.79 -11.50
C GLU A 233 10.60 4.98 -11.15
N MET A 234 10.62 5.99 -12.01
CA MET A 234 9.61 7.05 -12.01
C MET A 234 8.45 6.61 -12.88
N THR A 235 7.23 6.71 -12.37
CA THR A 235 5.99 6.38 -13.10
C THR A 235 5.09 7.62 -13.18
N ALA A 236 4.12 7.59 -14.08
CA ALA A 236 3.02 8.54 -14.03
C ALA A 236 2.26 8.34 -12.70
N ALA A 237 1.73 9.43 -12.14
CA ALA A 237 0.92 9.35 -10.94
C ALA A 237 -0.20 8.29 -11.13
N PRO A 238 -0.48 7.45 -10.11
CA PRO A 238 -1.53 6.45 -10.23
C PRO A 238 -2.88 7.09 -10.53
N ASP A 239 -3.64 6.51 -11.48
CA ASP A 239 -5.01 6.92 -11.75
C ASP A 239 -5.84 6.80 -10.45
N GLY A 240 -6.48 7.88 -10.04
CA GLY A 240 -7.31 7.97 -8.84
C GLY A 240 -6.71 8.80 -7.69
N ILE A 241 -5.41 9.12 -7.71
CA ILE A 241 -4.79 10.01 -6.72
C ILE A 241 -4.75 11.47 -7.23
N ALA A 242 -4.87 11.69 -8.51
CA ALA A 242 -4.98 13.03 -9.07
C ALA A 242 -6.36 13.62 -8.76
N GLY A 243 -6.52 14.24 -7.61
CA GLY A 243 -7.58 15.21 -7.45
C GLY A 243 -8.52 15.19 -6.27
N GLU A 244 -8.22 14.57 -5.13
CA GLU A 244 -9.00 14.88 -3.92
C GLU A 244 -8.16 14.81 -2.64
N TYR A 245 -7.12 15.64 -2.58
CA TYR A 245 -6.70 16.14 -1.29
C TYR A 245 -7.49 17.43 -1.07
N THR A 246 -8.67 17.33 -0.47
CA THR A 246 -9.37 18.51 0.04
C THR A 246 -8.53 19.08 1.18
N PRO A 247 -8.04 20.33 1.07
CA PRO A 247 -7.27 20.92 2.14
C PRO A 247 -8.17 21.04 3.38
N VAL A 248 -7.72 20.55 4.50
CA VAL A 248 -8.21 21.02 5.79
C VAL A 248 -7.88 22.51 5.83
N ASP A 249 -8.86 23.38 6.10
CA ASP A 249 -8.74 24.83 6.06
C ASP A 249 -7.44 25.31 6.73
N GLY A 250 -6.54 25.91 5.94
CA GLY A 250 -5.31 26.52 6.40
C GLY A 250 -3.99 25.94 5.88
N VAL A 251 -4.01 24.84 5.12
CA VAL A 251 -2.81 24.31 4.43
C VAL A 251 -2.73 24.91 3.03
N PRO A 252 -1.56 25.41 2.56
CA PRO A 252 -1.44 25.98 1.21
C PRO A 252 -1.83 24.95 0.16
N VAL A 253 -2.70 25.38 -0.74
CA VAL A 253 -3.28 24.60 -1.82
C VAL A 253 -2.17 23.98 -2.69
N ILE A 254 -2.17 22.66 -2.77
CA ILE A 254 -1.25 21.86 -3.59
C ILE A 254 -1.51 22.03 -5.11
N ASP A 255 -2.63 22.62 -5.51
CA ASP A 255 -3.04 22.79 -6.92
C ASP A 255 -2.00 23.51 -7.78
N GLU A 256 -1.31 24.52 -7.27
CA GLU A 256 -0.26 25.20 -8.02
C GLU A 256 1.04 24.39 -8.13
N ALA A 257 1.30 23.46 -7.21
CA ALA A 257 2.48 22.60 -7.24
C ALA A 257 2.26 21.43 -8.22
N VAL A 258 1.06 20.85 -8.24
CA VAL A 258 0.66 19.80 -9.19
C VAL A 258 0.66 20.35 -10.62
N ASP A 259 0.10 21.52 -10.85
CA ASP A 259 0.12 22.17 -12.17
C ASP A 259 1.54 22.55 -12.63
N ARG A 260 2.42 22.95 -11.70
CA ARG A 260 3.85 23.21 -12.00
C ARG A 260 4.62 21.93 -12.28
N ALA A 261 4.37 20.84 -11.54
CA ALA A 261 5.02 19.55 -11.76
C ALA A 261 4.59 18.93 -13.10
N LEU A 262 3.30 19.00 -13.44
CA LEU A 262 2.78 18.60 -14.76
C LEU A 262 3.34 19.46 -15.89
N ALA A 263 3.54 20.77 -15.67
CA ALA A 263 4.12 21.67 -16.66
C ALA A 263 5.65 21.55 -16.78
N ALA A 264 6.35 21.17 -15.72
CA ALA A 264 7.80 20.96 -15.68
C ALA A 264 8.22 19.57 -16.20
N SER A 265 7.34 18.57 -16.20
CA SER A 265 7.56 17.28 -16.85
C SER A 265 7.44 17.43 -18.37
N GLY A 266 8.43 18.08 -18.97
CA GLY A 266 8.57 18.15 -20.42
C GLY A 266 8.48 16.75 -21.01
N SER A 267 7.39 16.43 -21.68
CA SER A 267 7.10 15.41 -22.72
C SER A 267 7.91 14.11 -22.78
N ALA A 268 8.48 13.61 -21.69
CA ALA A 268 8.87 12.22 -21.58
C ALA A 268 7.62 11.44 -21.11
N HIS A 269 7.08 10.55 -21.93
CA HIS A 269 6.05 9.62 -21.50
C HIS A 269 6.62 8.77 -20.38
N LEU A 270 6.26 9.06 -19.12
CA LEU A 270 6.57 8.19 -18.00
C LEU A 270 5.78 6.88 -18.18
N PRO A 271 6.37 5.73 -17.83
CA PRO A 271 5.68 4.46 -17.91
C PRO A 271 4.47 4.45 -16.96
N VAL A 272 3.43 3.75 -17.35
CA VAL A 272 2.23 3.59 -16.52
C VAL A 272 2.50 2.55 -15.44
N LEU A 273 2.18 2.87 -14.19
CA LEU A 273 2.41 2.01 -13.02
C LEU A 273 1.91 0.58 -13.23
N THR A 274 0.70 0.41 -13.82
CA THR A 274 0.11 -0.92 -14.04
C THR A 274 0.91 -1.80 -15.00
N ASP A 275 1.54 -1.20 -16.01
CA ASP A 275 2.35 -1.91 -17.00
C ASP A 275 3.68 -2.32 -16.38
N VAL A 276 4.35 -1.41 -15.68
CA VAL A 276 5.61 -1.68 -14.96
C VAL A 276 5.42 -2.78 -13.93
N ALA A 277 4.34 -2.72 -13.14
CA ALA A 277 4.02 -3.74 -12.14
C ALA A 277 3.74 -5.12 -12.76
N ALA A 278 3.04 -5.17 -13.90
CA ALA A 278 2.73 -6.42 -14.60
C ALA A 278 3.99 -7.04 -15.24
N GLU A 279 4.86 -6.23 -15.81
CA GLU A 279 6.15 -6.69 -16.35
C GLU A 279 7.03 -7.24 -15.23
N TRP A 280 7.15 -6.51 -14.12
CA TRP A 280 7.88 -6.95 -12.94
C TRP A 280 7.36 -8.28 -12.38
N ALA A 281 6.04 -8.40 -12.22
CA ALA A 281 5.39 -9.61 -11.76
C ALA A 281 5.72 -10.81 -12.66
N SER A 282 5.62 -10.61 -13.97
CA SER A 282 5.90 -11.66 -14.96
C SER A 282 7.37 -12.08 -14.99
N ARG A 283 8.28 -11.18 -14.67
CA ARG A 283 9.71 -11.45 -14.60
C ARG A 283 10.09 -12.32 -13.41
N TRP A 284 9.55 -12.01 -12.23
CA TRP A 284 10.00 -12.61 -10.97
C TRP A 284 9.12 -13.75 -10.46
N VAL A 285 7.83 -13.71 -10.78
CA VAL A 285 6.85 -14.75 -10.39
C VAL A 285 6.02 -15.13 -11.62
N PRO A 286 6.65 -15.68 -12.68
CA PRO A 286 5.93 -16.01 -13.90
C PRO A 286 4.80 -17.01 -13.61
N VAL A 287 3.61 -16.74 -14.15
CA VAL A 287 2.50 -17.72 -14.13
C VAL A 287 2.77 -18.80 -15.16
N SER A 288 2.73 -20.05 -14.74
CA SER A 288 2.84 -21.20 -15.65
C SER A 288 1.65 -21.20 -16.61
N ARG A 289 1.91 -21.26 -17.91
CA ARG A 289 0.88 -21.42 -18.95
C ARG A 289 0.32 -22.83 -18.97
#